data_a0f0714e0ef5d79aafab906f56ee0186
#
_entry.id   a0f0714e0ef5d79aafab906f56ee0186
#
_cell.length_a   1.000
_cell.length_b   1.000
_cell.length_c   1.000
_cell.angle_alpha   90.00
_cell.angle_beta   90.00
_cell.angle_gamma   90.00
#
_symmetry.space_group_name_H-M   'P 1'
#
loop_
_entity.id
_entity.type
_entity.pdbx_description
1 polymer ?
#
loop_
_entity_poly.entity_id
_entity_poly.type
_entity_poly.pdbx_seq_one_letter_code
_entity_poly.pdbx_strand_id
1 'polypeptide(L)'
;MTADRNRVVIVADDYQFLDTVHGPSAAIVQEWQVANSLERLAELVVPSPLAVVIDLEAPAIDPVDALNLLNSTRSTAKVVLLTGTDLRKLATAKRVAENLSLEVAGTLERPLMMGALSKLLARHAESRAPITADELKRALRENELLLHYQPIYARHAGDWSMRGAEALVRWQHPERGLLYPGQFLKLAETSGLLGEMTDFVIAEAARQAGLWEAAGLDLSVDINLTPSLVRDTGFIDRFMRVLKEHGASPERMTIEVIEAASLQDRELVREVLTRLRLYGVGLSLDDFGTGYSSLTELCRLPFSELKIDRTLIHDVPDLRQASTIVAAIIELAHRLSIRVCAEGVETEQAFEFLKDAGCDSVQGVLFAMPMPVADLERLARSRPEAAAFAAAG
;
A
#
# COMPACT_ATOMS: atom_id res chain seq x y z
N MET A 1 20.69 3.51 26.38
CA MET A 1 21.90 3.86 25.61
C MET A 1 21.47 4.91 24.60
N THR A 2 21.99 6.13 24.71
CA THR A 2 21.67 7.23 23.80
C THR A 2 22.28 6.93 22.45
N ALA A 3 21.47 6.93 21.39
CA ALA A 3 21.94 6.86 20.01
C ALA A 3 22.96 8.00 19.78
N ASP A 4 24.02 7.68 19.04
CA ASP A 4 25.03 8.68 18.64
C ASP A 4 24.42 9.54 17.52
N ARG A 5 23.77 10.63 17.93
CA ARG A 5 22.83 11.40 17.10
C ARG A 5 23.46 12.17 15.95
N ASN A 6 24.79 12.15 15.83
CA ASN A 6 25.52 12.98 14.86
C ASN A 6 26.52 12.19 14.00
N ARG A 7 26.58 10.85 14.18
CA ARG A 7 27.46 9.97 13.43
C ARG A 7 26.76 9.31 12.25
N VAL A 8 27.43 9.28 11.11
CA VAL A 8 26.97 8.57 9.89
C VAL A 8 27.94 7.45 9.57
N VAL A 9 27.43 6.27 9.21
CA VAL A 9 28.23 5.16 8.71
C VAL A 9 28.02 5.06 7.21
N ILE A 10 29.11 4.96 6.45
CA ILE A 10 29.07 4.83 4.99
C ILE A 10 29.56 3.42 4.64
N VAL A 11 28.71 2.63 3.99
CA VAL A 11 29.04 1.31 3.47
C VAL A 11 29.59 1.48 2.07
N ALA A 12 30.91 1.39 1.91
CA ALA A 12 31.59 1.58 0.65
C ALA A 12 32.94 0.83 0.60
N ASP A 13 33.41 0.54 -0.60
CA ASP A 13 34.53 -0.36 -0.88
C ASP A 13 35.93 0.25 -0.64
N ASP A 14 36.07 1.56 -0.77
CA ASP A 14 37.40 2.18 -0.82
C ASP A 14 37.49 3.49 -0.04
N TYR A 15 38.64 3.67 0.64
CA TYR A 15 39.02 4.96 1.19
C TYR A 15 39.15 6.05 0.11
N GLN A 16 39.37 5.70 -1.17
CA GLN A 16 39.31 6.65 -2.29
C GLN A 16 37.90 7.23 -2.52
N PHE A 17 36.85 6.52 -2.11
CA PHE A 17 35.50 7.08 -2.09
C PHE A 17 35.42 8.30 -1.16
N LEU A 18 36.25 8.35 -0.12
CA LEU A 18 36.30 9.42 0.87
C LEU A 18 36.89 10.71 0.32
N ASP A 19 37.79 10.63 -0.66
CA ASP A 19 38.34 11.81 -1.36
C ASP A 19 37.27 12.46 -2.27
N THR A 20 36.21 11.76 -2.56
CA THR A 20 35.04 12.28 -3.30
C THR A 20 33.93 12.85 -2.40
N VAL A 21 34.04 12.69 -1.08
CA VAL A 21 33.12 13.29 -0.11
C VAL A 21 33.48 14.76 0.08
N HIS A 22 32.90 15.62 -0.74
CA HIS A 22 33.19 17.05 -0.75
C HIS A 22 32.14 17.88 0.00
N GLY A 23 32.61 18.86 0.74
CA GLY A 23 31.80 19.92 1.32
C GLY A 23 31.93 20.03 2.84
N PRO A 24 31.64 21.21 3.39
CA PRO A 24 31.73 21.43 4.84
C PRO A 24 30.72 20.53 5.55
N SER A 25 31.15 19.92 6.65
CA SER A 25 30.29 19.20 7.58
C SER A 25 29.15 20.12 8.03
N ALA A 26 27.91 19.76 7.75
CA ALA A 26 26.77 20.53 8.20
C ALA A 26 26.44 20.16 9.65
N ALA A 27 25.73 21.02 10.37
CA ALA A 27 25.47 20.91 11.80
C ALA A 27 24.86 19.56 12.27
N ILE A 28 24.26 18.78 11.35
CA ILE A 28 23.61 17.50 11.64
C ILE A 28 24.58 16.32 11.58
N VAL A 29 25.58 16.34 10.70
CA VAL A 29 26.58 15.27 10.56
C VAL A 29 27.92 15.78 11.09
N GLN A 30 28.29 15.36 12.28
CA GLN A 30 29.55 15.80 12.93
C GLN A 30 30.67 14.78 12.74
N GLU A 31 30.33 13.52 12.60
CA GLU A 31 31.28 12.43 12.45
C GLU A 31 30.77 11.44 11.40
N TRP A 32 31.68 10.88 10.62
CA TRP A 32 31.35 9.78 9.71
C TRP A 32 32.45 8.73 9.73
N GLN A 33 32.07 7.47 9.51
CA GLN A 33 32.96 6.31 9.50
C GLN A 33 32.61 5.39 8.34
N VAL A 34 33.61 4.70 7.79
CA VAL A 34 33.42 3.76 6.68
C VAL A 34 33.39 2.34 7.17
N ALA A 35 32.46 1.56 6.65
CA ALA A 35 32.39 0.11 6.77
C ALA A 35 32.64 -0.52 5.41
N ASN A 36 33.72 -1.26 5.26
CA ASN A 36 34.10 -2.00 4.06
C ASN A 36 33.93 -3.54 4.23
N SER A 37 33.42 -3.98 5.36
CA SER A 37 33.06 -5.36 5.63
C SER A 37 31.84 -5.44 6.54
N LEU A 38 31.12 -6.58 6.53
CA LEU A 38 29.98 -6.82 7.40
C LEU A 38 30.36 -6.80 8.88
N GLU A 39 31.54 -7.32 9.25
CA GLU A 39 32.05 -7.29 10.62
C GLU A 39 32.23 -5.83 11.07
N ARG A 40 32.83 -5.00 10.22
CA ARG A 40 33.03 -3.59 10.54
C ARG A 40 31.73 -2.83 10.64
N LEU A 41 30.77 -3.15 9.77
CA LEU A 41 29.43 -2.57 9.84
C LEU A 41 28.73 -2.95 11.15
N ALA A 42 28.83 -4.22 11.57
CA ALA A 42 28.24 -4.70 12.82
C ALA A 42 28.78 -3.95 14.04
N GLU A 43 30.08 -3.67 14.08
CA GLU A 43 30.69 -2.86 15.15
C GLU A 43 30.18 -1.40 15.16
N LEU A 44 30.01 -0.81 13.97
CA LEU A 44 29.68 0.60 13.81
C LEU A 44 28.17 0.90 13.97
N VAL A 45 27.30 -0.09 13.84
CA VAL A 45 25.84 0.13 14.00
C VAL A 45 25.36 -0.04 15.45
N VAL A 46 26.26 -0.39 16.38
CA VAL A 46 25.95 -0.50 17.81
C VAL A 46 26.93 0.37 18.60
N PRO A 47 26.48 1.48 19.25
CA PRO A 47 25.12 2.03 19.23
C PRO A 47 24.70 2.56 17.86
N SER A 48 23.40 2.60 17.60
CA SER A 48 22.88 3.03 16.29
C SER A 48 23.35 4.44 15.92
N PRO A 49 23.96 4.62 14.73
CA PRO A 49 24.32 5.95 14.23
C PRO A 49 23.08 6.74 13.80
N LEU A 50 23.25 7.99 13.42
CA LEU A 50 22.20 8.83 12.83
C LEU A 50 21.68 8.22 11.52
N ALA A 51 22.60 7.84 10.65
CA ALA A 51 22.26 7.21 9.38
C ALA A 51 23.34 6.21 8.94
N VAL A 52 22.92 5.26 8.09
CA VAL A 52 23.80 4.38 7.33
C VAL A 52 23.57 4.66 5.85
N VAL A 53 24.59 5.12 5.15
CA VAL A 53 24.60 5.32 3.69
C VAL A 53 25.09 4.03 3.06
N ILE A 54 24.27 3.38 2.24
CA ILE A 54 24.63 2.14 1.55
C ILE A 54 24.86 2.49 0.08
N ASP A 55 26.09 2.31 -0.38
CA ASP A 55 26.46 2.48 -1.77
C ASP A 55 26.09 1.23 -2.57
N LEU A 56 25.10 1.34 -3.46
CA LEU A 56 24.59 0.24 -4.28
C LEU A 56 25.57 -0.21 -5.37
N GLU A 57 26.61 0.58 -5.62
CA GLU A 57 27.67 0.26 -6.58
C GLU A 57 28.94 -0.27 -5.90
N ALA A 58 28.94 -0.41 -4.57
CA ALA A 58 30.08 -0.90 -3.78
C ALA A 58 30.16 -2.43 -3.83
N PRO A 59 31.26 -3.03 -4.34
CA PRO A 59 31.36 -4.49 -4.45
C PRO A 59 31.75 -5.22 -3.17
N ALA A 60 32.25 -4.54 -2.13
CA ALA A 60 32.76 -5.20 -0.92
C ALA A 60 31.69 -5.74 0.02
N ILE A 61 30.48 -5.13 0.04
CA ILE A 61 29.36 -5.56 0.86
C ILE A 61 28.11 -5.61 -0.01
N ASP A 62 27.49 -6.78 -0.09
CA ASP A 62 26.19 -6.90 -0.73
C ASP A 62 25.16 -5.98 -0.01
N PRO A 63 24.48 -5.10 -0.74
CA PRO A 63 23.49 -4.20 -0.14
C PRO A 63 22.39 -4.93 0.64
N VAL A 64 21.99 -6.12 0.21
CA VAL A 64 20.98 -6.94 0.91
C VAL A 64 21.54 -7.46 2.22
N ASP A 65 22.79 -7.88 2.27
CA ASP A 65 23.45 -8.34 3.51
C ASP A 65 23.61 -7.18 4.51
N ALA A 66 23.95 -5.99 4.03
CA ALA A 66 24.01 -4.79 4.88
C ALA A 66 22.63 -4.45 5.48
N LEU A 67 21.56 -4.51 4.70
CA LEU A 67 20.19 -4.29 5.18
C LEU A 67 19.75 -5.37 6.18
N ASN A 68 20.05 -6.64 5.92
CA ASN A 68 19.77 -7.73 6.85
C ASN A 68 20.52 -7.56 8.18
N LEU A 69 21.76 -7.10 8.15
CA LEU A 69 22.55 -6.83 9.36
C LEU A 69 21.91 -5.69 10.18
N LEU A 70 21.47 -4.61 9.55
CA LEU A 70 20.77 -3.51 10.23
C LEU A 70 19.50 -3.99 10.92
N ASN A 71 18.73 -4.85 10.27
CA ASN A 71 17.53 -5.45 10.84
C ASN A 71 17.87 -6.37 12.02
N SER A 72 18.82 -7.28 11.87
CA SER A 72 19.20 -8.25 12.90
C SER A 72 19.78 -7.59 14.16
N THR A 73 20.50 -6.49 14.00
CA THR A 73 21.03 -5.66 15.11
C THR A 73 19.99 -4.72 15.71
N ARG A 74 18.75 -4.69 15.16
CA ARG A 74 17.67 -3.74 15.54
C ARG A 74 18.16 -2.29 15.50
N SER A 75 18.96 -1.95 14.51
CA SER A 75 19.47 -0.60 14.34
C SER A 75 18.33 0.38 14.07
N THR A 76 18.34 1.52 14.74
CA THR A 76 17.39 2.63 14.48
C THR A 76 17.97 3.67 13.54
N ALA A 77 19.12 3.38 12.93
CA ALA A 77 19.75 4.26 11.95
C ALA A 77 18.88 4.46 10.71
N LYS A 78 18.91 5.66 10.16
CA LYS A 78 18.27 5.96 8.88
C LYS A 78 19.06 5.34 7.75
N VAL A 79 18.39 4.63 6.84
CA VAL A 79 19.03 4.12 5.63
C VAL A 79 18.98 5.18 4.54
N VAL A 80 20.13 5.49 3.96
CA VAL A 80 20.26 6.32 2.77
C VAL A 80 20.88 5.47 1.68
N LEU A 81 20.21 5.34 0.53
CA LEU A 81 20.71 4.57 -0.60
C LEU A 81 21.45 5.49 -1.56
N LEU A 82 22.72 5.20 -1.79
CA LEU A 82 23.55 5.90 -2.76
C LEU A 82 23.58 5.09 -4.06
N THR A 83 23.17 5.70 -5.17
CA THR A 83 23.04 5.01 -6.46
C THR A 83 23.81 5.73 -7.57
N GLY A 84 24.23 4.97 -8.57
CA GLY A 84 24.66 5.50 -9.87
C GLY A 84 23.49 5.57 -10.85
N THR A 85 23.65 4.96 -12.00
CA THR A 85 22.65 4.96 -13.09
C THR A 85 21.70 3.76 -13.07
N ASP A 86 21.94 2.77 -12.21
CA ASP A 86 21.15 1.51 -12.18
C ASP A 86 19.91 1.63 -11.28
N LEU A 87 18.80 2.03 -11.88
CA LEU A 87 17.50 2.16 -11.22
C LEU A 87 16.92 0.82 -10.74
N ARG A 88 17.33 -0.32 -11.32
CA ARG A 88 16.85 -1.65 -10.91
C ARG A 88 17.42 -2.04 -9.54
N LYS A 89 18.73 -1.82 -9.35
CA LYS A 89 19.36 -2.04 -8.03
C LYS A 89 18.69 -1.19 -6.95
N LEU A 90 18.40 0.07 -7.26
CA LEU A 90 17.73 0.98 -6.34
C LEU A 90 16.34 0.48 -5.94
N ALA A 91 15.53 0.06 -6.92
CA ALA A 91 14.19 -0.47 -6.67
C ALA A 91 14.23 -1.73 -5.78
N THR A 92 15.16 -2.64 -6.07
CA THR A 92 15.36 -3.86 -5.28
C THR A 92 15.78 -3.55 -3.84
N ALA A 93 16.78 -2.67 -3.64
CA ALA A 93 17.26 -2.31 -2.31
C ALA A 93 16.17 -1.61 -1.48
N LYS A 94 15.37 -0.74 -2.10
CA LYS A 94 14.22 -0.11 -1.44
C LYS A 94 13.21 -1.14 -0.95
N ARG A 95 12.80 -2.07 -1.82
CA ARG A 95 11.84 -3.13 -1.47
C ARG A 95 12.35 -4.01 -0.34
N VAL A 96 13.63 -4.40 -0.37
CA VAL A 96 14.24 -5.18 0.72
C VAL A 96 14.22 -4.40 2.03
N ALA A 97 14.60 -3.12 2.02
CA ALA A 97 14.57 -2.27 3.22
C ALA A 97 13.14 -2.11 3.79
N GLU A 98 12.14 -1.93 2.93
CA GLU A 98 10.71 -1.87 3.31
C GLU A 98 10.24 -3.17 3.93
N ASN A 99 10.54 -4.33 3.33
CA ASN A 99 10.20 -5.64 3.86
C ASN A 99 10.83 -5.92 5.23
N LEU A 100 12.02 -5.39 5.46
CA LEU A 100 12.73 -5.46 6.75
C LEU A 100 12.26 -4.38 7.74
N SER A 101 11.27 -3.55 7.39
CA SER A 101 10.79 -2.43 8.21
C SER A 101 11.90 -1.43 8.59
N LEU A 102 12.91 -1.29 7.75
CA LEU A 102 13.98 -0.31 7.92
C LEU A 102 13.53 1.07 7.43
N GLU A 103 13.90 2.11 8.14
CA GLU A 103 13.52 3.48 7.81
C GLU A 103 14.46 4.06 6.74
N VAL A 104 14.00 4.09 5.48
CA VAL A 104 14.74 4.70 4.36
C VAL A 104 14.50 6.19 4.32
N ALA A 105 15.52 6.98 4.67
CA ALA A 105 15.45 8.45 4.63
C ALA A 105 15.41 9.02 3.21
N GLY A 106 15.93 8.29 2.24
CA GLY A 106 15.90 8.67 0.84
C GLY A 106 17.06 8.13 0.03
N THR A 107 17.21 8.70 -1.17
CA THR A 107 18.25 8.31 -2.13
C THR A 107 19.09 9.49 -2.53
N LEU A 108 20.38 9.25 -2.76
CA LEU A 108 21.32 10.22 -3.28
C LEU A 108 22.04 9.63 -4.51
N GLU A 109 22.49 10.51 -5.40
CA GLU A 109 23.31 10.12 -6.54
C GLU A 109 24.80 10.25 -6.22
N ARG A 110 25.63 9.43 -6.84
CA ARG A 110 27.08 9.56 -6.79
C ARG A 110 27.56 10.78 -7.58
N PRO A 111 28.58 11.51 -7.12
CA PRO A 111 29.33 11.33 -5.86
C PRO A 111 28.55 11.79 -4.62
N LEU A 112 28.84 11.21 -3.45
CA LEU A 112 28.19 11.59 -2.21
C LEU A 112 28.57 13.02 -1.78
N MET A 113 27.62 13.92 -1.89
CA MET A 113 27.78 15.30 -1.42
C MET A 113 27.28 15.44 0.02
N MET A 114 28.16 15.78 0.97
CA MET A 114 27.78 15.93 2.39
C MET A 114 26.68 16.98 2.61
N GLY A 115 26.65 18.03 1.81
CA GLY A 115 25.57 19.01 1.84
C GLY A 115 24.22 18.44 1.40
N ALA A 116 24.18 17.51 0.42
CA ALA A 116 22.99 16.84 -0.01
C ALA A 116 22.49 15.83 1.05
N LEU A 117 23.43 15.06 1.65
CA LEU A 117 23.14 14.14 2.74
C LEU A 117 22.56 14.90 3.94
N SER A 118 23.17 16.00 4.35
CA SER A 118 22.69 16.82 5.47
C SER A 118 21.31 17.40 5.21
N LYS A 119 21.04 17.89 4.01
CA LYS A 119 19.71 18.38 3.62
C LYS A 119 18.66 17.25 3.62
N LEU A 120 19.04 16.06 3.15
CA LEU A 120 18.16 14.89 3.17
C LEU A 120 17.80 14.50 4.60
N LEU A 121 18.78 14.37 5.47
CA LEU A 121 18.59 14.01 6.87
C LEU A 121 17.84 15.09 7.66
N ALA A 122 18.08 16.38 7.37
CA ALA A 122 17.34 17.49 7.97
C ALA A 122 15.86 17.45 7.56
N ARG A 123 15.56 17.34 6.27
CA ARG A 123 14.19 17.18 5.77
C ARG A 123 13.49 15.96 6.36
N HIS A 124 14.23 14.86 6.49
CA HIS A 124 13.68 13.65 7.11
C HIS A 124 13.40 13.83 8.60
N ALA A 125 14.22 14.60 9.33
CA ALA A 125 14.00 14.95 10.73
C ALA A 125 12.81 15.91 10.92
N GLU A 126 12.66 16.91 10.03
CA GLU A 126 11.51 17.84 10.00
C GLU A 126 10.23 17.12 9.62
N SER A 127 10.29 16.21 8.65
CA SER A 127 9.18 15.31 8.28
C SER A 127 8.76 14.36 9.42
N ARG A 128 9.54 14.28 10.50
CA ARG A 128 9.31 13.41 11.65
C ARG A 128 8.51 14.03 12.78
N ALA A 129 8.22 15.32 12.77
CA ALA A 129 7.21 15.84 13.69
C ALA A 129 5.94 15.00 13.45
N PRO A 130 5.30 14.42 14.49
CA PRO A 130 4.08 13.66 14.27
C PRO A 130 3.06 14.54 13.57
N ILE A 131 2.41 13.97 12.57
CA ILE A 131 1.28 14.64 11.90
C ILE A 131 0.24 14.93 12.96
N THR A 132 -0.29 16.16 12.96
CA THR A 132 -1.26 16.61 13.97
C THR A 132 -2.69 16.47 13.45
N ALA A 133 -3.65 16.39 14.38
CA ALA A 133 -5.08 16.38 14.04
C ALA A 133 -5.51 17.69 13.33
N ASP A 134 -4.87 18.81 13.64
CA ASP A 134 -5.18 20.08 13.00
C ASP A 134 -4.68 20.14 11.55
N GLU A 135 -3.52 19.53 11.25
CA GLU A 135 -3.05 19.36 9.87
C GLU A 135 -4.02 18.48 9.07
N LEU A 136 -4.51 17.36 9.65
CA LEU A 136 -5.47 16.49 8.97
C LEU A 136 -6.83 17.17 8.77
N LYS A 137 -7.31 17.96 9.76
CA LYS A 137 -8.52 18.79 9.58
C LYS A 137 -8.37 19.82 8.47
N ARG A 138 -7.21 20.44 8.36
CA ARG A 138 -6.90 21.35 7.27
C ARG A 138 -6.94 20.61 5.94
N ALA A 139 -6.28 19.44 5.86
CA ALA A 139 -6.24 18.61 4.66
C ALA A 139 -7.63 18.27 4.10
N LEU A 140 -8.58 17.94 4.99
CA LEU A 140 -9.97 17.68 4.64
C LEU A 140 -10.68 18.92 4.04
N ARG A 141 -10.31 20.13 4.47
CA ARG A 141 -10.94 21.39 4.02
C ARG A 141 -10.29 21.99 2.78
N GLU A 142 -8.97 21.78 2.62
CA GLU A 142 -8.16 22.43 1.59
C GLU A 142 -7.86 21.53 0.39
N ASN A 143 -8.61 20.41 0.25
CA ASN A 143 -8.46 19.43 -0.84
C ASN A 143 -7.04 18.85 -0.95
N GLU A 144 -6.36 18.65 0.19
CA GLU A 144 -5.08 17.98 0.21
C GLU A 144 -5.22 16.44 0.15
N LEU A 145 -6.43 15.91 0.42
CA LEU A 145 -6.74 14.49 0.24
C LEU A 145 -7.10 14.21 -1.22
N LEU A 146 -6.70 13.04 -1.69
CA LEU A 146 -7.00 12.56 -3.03
C LEU A 146 -7.11 11.03 -3.02
N LEU A 147 -7.63 10.44 -4.11
CA LEU A 147 -7.68 9.00 -4.29
C LEU A 147 -6.66 8.56 -5.34
N HIS A 148 -5.91 7.50 -5.01
CA HIS A 148 -5.26 6.66 -5.99
C HIS A 148 -6.11 5.42 -6.22
N TYR A 149 -6.01 4.84 -7.40
CA TYR A 149 -6.82 3.73 -7.83
C TYR A 149 -5.92 2.56 -8.18
N GLN A 150 -6.17 1.39 -7.57
CA GLN A 150 -5.47 0.16 -7.94
C GLN A 150 -6.39 -0.71 -8.79
N PRO A 151 -5.99 -1.08 -10.02
CA PRO A 151 -6.86 -1.82 -10.92
C PRO A 151 -7.14 -3.23 -10.40
N ILE A 152 -8.39 -3.65 -10.61
CA ILE A 152 -8.87 -5.00 -10.34
C ILE A 152 -9.21 -5.63 -11.68
N TYR A 153 -8.62 -6.78 -11.96
CA TYR A 153 -8.86 -7.56 -13.17
C TYR A 153 -9.80 -8.71 -12.87
N ALA A 154 -10.79 -8.92 -13.71
CA ALA A 154 -11.72 -10.03 -13.60
C ALA A 154 -11.72 -10.88 -14.86
N ARG A 155 -12.04 -12.16 -14.69
CA ARG A 155 -12.19 -13.10 -15.77
C ARG A 155 -13.54 -12.89 -16.49
N HIS A 156 -13.50 -12.61 -17.76
CA HIS A 156 -14.69 -12.48 -18.60
C HIS A 156 -14.53 -13.29 -19.90
N ALA A 157 -15.44 -14.23 -20.17
CA ALA A 157 -15.43 -15.07 -21.37
C ALA A 157 -14.09 -15.80 -21.67
N GLY A 158 -13.28 -16.04 -20.66
CA GLY A 158 -11.96 -16.69 -20.78
C GLY A 158 -10.77 -15.73 -20.73
N ASP A 159 -10.99 -14.44 -20.96
CA ASP A 159 -9.97 -13.39 -20.90
C ASP A 159 -10.03 -12.61 -19.59
N TRP A 160 -8.92 -11.98 -19.23
CA TRP A 160 -8.83 -11.12 -18.06
C TRP A 160 -8.85 -9.66 -18.50
N SER A 161 -9.79 -8.91 -17.97
CA SER A 161 -9.92 -7.47 -18.26
C SER A 161 -10.15 -6.67 -16.99
N MET A 162 -9.81 -5.38 -17.02
CA MET A 162 -10.06 -4.50 -15.89
C MET A 162 -11.56 -4.35 -15.66
N ARG A 163 -12.05 -4.76 -14.48
CA ARG A 163 -13.45 -4.59 -14.05
C ARG A 163 -13.71 -3.32 -13.27
N GLY A 164 -12.67 -2.75 -12.70
CA GLY A 164 -12.77 -1.60 -11.81
C GLY A 164 -11.46 -1.34 -11.08
N ALA A 165 -11.53 -0.59 -10.01
CA ALA A 165 -10.38 -0.28 -9.20
C ALA A 165 -10.75 -0.03 -7.74
N GLU A 166 -9.88 -0.40 -6.82
CA GLU A 166 -9.97 -0.01 -5.42
C GLU A 166 -9.49 1.43 -5.24
N ALA A 167 -10.31 2.25 -4.58
CA ALA A 167 -10.02 3.64 -4.26
C ALA A 167 -9.29 3.73 -2.92
N LEU A 168 -8.05 4.15 -2.98
CA LEU A 168 -7.14 4.22 -1.85
C LEU A 168 -6.80 5.67 -1.52
N VAL A 169 -7.22 6.15 -0.36
CA VAL A 169 -6.96 7.52 0.08
C VAL A 169 -5.47 7.81 0.16
N ARG A 170 -5.08 9.01 -0.25
CA ARG A 170 -3.73 9.59 -0.16
C ARG A 170 -3.85 11.01 0.35
N TRP A 171 -2.79 11.49 0.97
CA TRP A 171 -2.70 12.87 1.41
C TRP A 171 -1.53 13.57 0.74
N GLN A 172 -1.81 14.52 -0.14
CA GLN A 172 -0.79 15.38 -0.75
C GLN A 172 -0.44 16.50 0.24
N HIS A 173 0.42 16.17 1.19
CA HIS A 173 0.82 17.12 2.23
C HIS A 173 1.75 18.19 1.63
N PRO A 174 1.53 19.50 1.88
CA PRO A 174 2.30 20.58 1.24
C PRO A 174 3.80 20.52 1.52
N GLU A 175 4.19 20.05 2.69
CA GLU A 175 5.60 20.00 3.11
C GLU A 175 6.22 18.59 3.03
N ARG A 176 5.39 17.52 3.17
CA ARG A 176 5.85 16.13 3.29
C ARG A 176 5.67 15.33 2.00
N GLY A 177 5.03 15.92 0.98
CA GLY A 177 4.69 15.22 -0.25
C GLY A 177 3.53 14.24 -0.08
N LEU A 178 3.53 13.16 -0.85
CA LEU A 178 2.46 12.18 -0.83
C LEU A 178 2.56 11.25 0.39
N LEU A 179 1.57 11.31 1.27
CA LEU A 179 1.45 10.43 2.43
C LEU A 179 0.46 9.30 2.17
N TYR A 180 0.80 8.13 2.68
CA TYR A 180 0.02 6.90 2.55
C TYR A 180 -0.85 6.64 3.79
N PRO A 181 -1.95 5.87 3.67
CA PRO A 181 -2.91 5.65 4.76
C PRO A 181 -2.29 5.25 6.09
N GLY A 182 -1.31 4.34 6.10
CA GLY A 182 -0.61 3.90 7.31
C GLY A 182 0.05 5.02 8.14
N GLN A 183 0.29 6.20 7.52
CA GLN A 183 0.92 7.34 8.17
C GLN A 183 -0.08 8.25 8.90
N PHE A 184 -1.38 8.24 8.52
CA PHE A 184 -2.38 9.17 9.07
C PHE A 184 -3.71 8.53 9.49
N LEU A 185 -4.03 7.29 9.07
CA LEU A 185 -5.29 6.61 9.42
C LEU A 185 -5.48 6.47 10.93
N LYS A 186 -4.41 6.07 11.64
CA LYS A 186 -4.45 5.95 13.11
C LYS A 186 -4.74 7.28 13.78
N LEU A 187 -4.19 8.37 13.23
CA LEU A 187 -4.49 9.72 13.70
C LEU A 187 -5.95 10.08 13.41
N ALA A 188 -6.46 9.80 12.21
CA ALA A 188 -7.85 10.04 11.85
C ALA A 188 -8.81 9.32 12.82
N GLU A 189 -8.51 8.06 13.15
CA GLU A 189 -9.28 7.27 14.11
C GLU A 189 -9.26 7.90 15.51
N THR A 190 -8.07 8.16 16.05
CA THR A 190 -7.92 8.65 17.44
C THR A 190 -8.38 10.10 17.64
N SER A 191 -8.44 10.91 16.57
CA SER A 191 -8.92 12.28 16.59
C SER A 191 -10.40 12.44 16.20
N GLY A 192 -11.10 11.33 15.88
CA GLY A 192 -12.50 11.35 15.49
C GLY A 192 -12.77 11.90 14.08
N LEU A 193 -11.73 11.96 13.22
CA LEU A 193 -11.83 12.49 11.85
C LEU A 193 -12.10 11.40 10.80
N LEU A 194 -12.16 10.14 11.22
CA LEU A 194 -12.32 9.00 10.30
C LEU A 194 -13.65 9.06 9.53
N GLY A 195 -14.72 9.55 10.16
CA GLY A 195 -16.02 9.74 9.53
C GLY A 195 -15.98 10.78 8.40
N GLU A 196 -15.43 11.97 8.67
CA GLU A 196 -15.30 13.05 7.67
C GLU A 196 -14.40 12.59 6.50
N MET A 197 -13.34 11.85 6.80
CA MET A 197 -12.46 11.30 5.77
C MET A 197 -13.17 10.24 4.91
N THR A 198 -13.98 9.38 5.50
CA THR A 198 -14.77 8.39 4.75
C THR A 198 -15.84 9.07 3.89
N ASP A 199 -16.48 10.12 4.39
CA ASP A 199 -17.43 10.92 3.60
C ASP A 199 -16.73 11.55 2.37
N PHE A 200 -15.49 12.03 2.52
CA PHE A 200 -14.66 12.50 1.41
C PHE A 200 -14.38 11.36 0.40
N VAL A 201 -13.96 10.18 0.88
CA VAL A 201 -13.68 9.02 0.01
C VAL A 201 -14.92 8.62 -0.79
N ILE A 202 -16.09 8.55 -0.13
CA ILE A 202 -17.36 8.21 -0.79
C ILE A 202 -17.71 9.24 -1.87
N ALA A 203 -17.62 10.54 -1.55
CA ALA A 203 -17.96 11.58 -2.49
C ALA A 203 -17.05 11.57 -3.73
N GLU A 204 -15.75 11.44 -3.53
CA GLU A 204 -14.78 11.42 -4.63
C GLU A 204 -14.86 10.13 -5.45
N ALA A 205 -15.08 8.97 -4.81
CA ALA A 205 -15.29 7.69 -5.50
C ALA A 205 -16.59 7.71 -6.33
N ALA A 206 -17.69 8.23 -5.77
CA ALA A 206 -18.95 8.40 -6.48
C ALA A 206 -18.81 9.34 -7.68
N ARG A 207 -18.12 10.48 -7.49
CA ARG A 207 -17.82 11.42 -8.58
C ARG A 207 -17.07 10.73 -9.71
N GLN A 208 -16.06 9.92 -9.38
CA GLN A 208 -15.25 9.22 -10.37
C GLN A 208 -16.05 8.13 -11.07
N ALA A 209 -16.84 7.34 -10.34
CA ALA A 209 -17.72 6.32 -10.91
C ALA A 209 -18.70 6.93 -11.90
N GLY A 210 -19.35 8.07 -11.56
CA GLY A 210 -20.25 8.79 -12.47
C GLY A 210 -19.55 9.31 -13.73
N LEU A 211 -18.30 9.78 -13.61
CA LEU A 211 -17.51 10.21 -14.77
C LEU A 211 -17.15 9.02 -15.68
N TRP A 212 -16.80 7.86 -15.14
CA TRP A 212 -16.53 6.66 -15.92
C TRP A 212 -17.78 6.17 -16.64
N GLU A 213 -18.91 6.14 -15.94
CA GLU A 213 -20.19 5.75 -16.54
C GLU A 213 -20.59 6.71 -17.68
N ALA A 214 -20.48 8.02 -17.46
CA ALA A 214 -20.74 9.02 -18.51
C ALA A 214 -19.77 8.92 -19.71
N ALA A 215 -18.54 8.48 -19.48
CA ALA A 215 -17.55 8.24 -20.52
C ALA A 215 -17.69 6.86 -21.22
N GLY A 216 -18.67 6.04 -20.82
CA GLY A 216 -18.88 4.69 -21.35
C GLY A 216 -17.80 3.68 -20.93
N LEU A 217 -17.08 3.96 -19.83
CA LEU A 217 -16.13 3.03 -19.23
C LEU A 217 -16.89 2.13 -18.25
N ASP A 218 -16.86 0.83 -18.51
CA ASP A 218 -17.51 -0.20 -17.69
C ASP A 218 -16.65 -0.58 -16.49
N LEU A 219 -16.40 0.41 -15.59
CA LEU A 219 -15.55 0.24 -14.42
C LEU A 219 -16.34 0.48 -13.13
N SER A 220 -16.08 -0.36 -12.11
CA SER A 220 -16.57 -0.17 -10.73
C SER A 220 -15.50 0.49 -9.85
N VAL A 221 -15.94 1.07 -8.73
CA VAL A 221 -15.07 1.59 -7.69
C VAL A 221 -15.32 0.83 -6.39
N ASP A 222 -14.28 0.23 -5.86
CA ASP A 222 -14.32 -0.45 -4.59
C ASP A 222 -13.77 0.52 -3.50
N ILE A 223 -14.48 0.66 -2.38
CA ILE A 223 -14.15 1.60 -1.30
C ILE A 223 -14.16 0.91 0.06
N ASN A 224 -13.18 1.21 0.88
CA ASN A 224 -13.10 0.76 2.25
C ASN A 224 -14.10 1.51 3.14
N LEU A 225 -14.96 0.79 3.87
CA LEU A 225 -15.90 1.37 4.82
C LEU A 225 -15.45 1.15 6.25
N THR A 226 -15.47 2.25 7.02
CA THR A 226 -15.13 2.18 8.43
C THR A 226 -16.25 1.52 9.25
N PRO A 227 -15.91 0.74 10.29
CA PRO A 227 -16.89 0.04 11.13
C PRO A 227 -17.93 0.97 11.77
N SER A 228 -17.57 2.21 12.08
CA SER A 228 -18.45 3.20 12.69
C SER A 228 -19.61 3.61 11.78
N LEU A 229 -19.39 3.67 10.46
CA LEU A 229 -20.42 4.06 9.49
C LEU A 229 -21.42 2.94 9.20
N VAL A 230 -21.00 1.69 9.29
CA VAL A 230 -21.92 0.54 9.17
C VAL A 230 -22.98 0.54 10.28
N ARG A 231 -22.73 1.24 11.39
CA ARG A 231 -23.67 1.39 12.52
C ARG A 231 -24.54 2.64 12.46
N ASP A 232 -24.31 3.51 11.49
CA ASP A 232 -25.08 4.72 11.30
C ASP A 232 -26.28 4.45 10.36
N THR A 233 -27.49 4.43 10.92
CA THR A 233 -28.73 4.22 10.14
C THR A 233 -28.99 5.29 9.08
N GLY A 234 -28.47 6.51 9.27
CA GLY A 234 -28.54 7.60 8.29
C GLY A 234 -27.51 7.49 7.15
N PHE A 235 -26.54 6.58 7.28
CA PHE A 235 -25.49 6.39 6.29
C PHE A 235 -26.03 6.09 4.90
N ILE A 236 -26.99 5.18 4.79
CA ILE A 236 -27.54 4.73 3.51
C ILE A 236 -28.16 5.89 2.75
N ASP A 237 -28.97 6.71 3.42
CA ASP A 237 -29.63 7.84 2.76
C ASP A 237 -28.62 8.91 2.29
N ARG A 238 -27.54 9.13 3.07
CA ARG A 238 -26.43 10.00 2.65
C ARG A 238 -25.68 9.40 1.47
N PHE A 239 -25.32 8.14 1.53
CA PHE A 239 -24.59 7.42 0.46
C PHE A 239 -25.38 7.48 -0.86
N MET A 240 -26.65 7.08 -0.84
CA MET A 240 -27.50 7.11 -2.04
C MET A 240 -27.71 8.51 -2.60
N ARG A 241 -27.76 9.53 -1.74
CA ARG A 241 -27.83 10.93 -2.18
C ARG A 241 -26.55 11.33 -2.90
N VAL A 242 -25.39 11.02 -2.35
CA VAL A 242 -24.09 11.32 -2.97
C VAL A 242 -23.96 10.63 -4.33
N LEU A 243 -24.34 9.36 -4.46
CA LEU A 243 -24.34 8.66 -5.75
C LEU A 243 -25.21 9.41 -6.77
N LYS A 244 -26.43 9.77 -6.38
CA LYS A 244 -27.36 10.50 -7.25
C LYS A 244 -26.83 11.89 -7.66
N GLU A 245 -26.21 12.62 -6.76
CA GLU A 245 -25.63 13.94 -7.02
C GLU A 245 -24.51 13.87 -8.05
N HIS A 246 -23.75 12.77 -8.07
CA HIS A 246 -22.66 12.55 -9.00
C HIS A 246 -23.01 11.68 -10.23
N GLY A 247 -24.27 11.24 -10.34
CA GLY A 247 -24.73 10.43 -11.46
C GLY A 247 -24.11 9.02 -11.50
N ALA A 248 -23.68 8.50 -10.37
CA ALA A 248 -23.13 7.16 -10.25
C ALA A 248 -24.23 6.12 -9.95
N SER A 249 -24.23 5.01 -10.67
CA SER A 249 -25.12 3.90 -10.38
C SER A 249 -24.63 3.10 -9.18
N PRO A 250 -25.53 2.66 -8.26
CA PRO A 250 -25.12 1.87 -7.09
C PRO A 250 -24.35 0.60 -7.44
N GLU A 251 -24.66 0.00 -8.59
CA GLU A 251 -24.01 -1.22 -9.10
C GLU A 251 -22.54 -1.00 -9.48
N ARG A 252 -22.12 0.28 -9.61
CA ARG A 252 -20.72 0.66 -9.87
C ARG A 252 -19.91 0.86 -8.61
N MET A 253 -20.53 0.71 -7.44
CA MET A 253 -19.86 0.85 -6.16
C MET A 253 -19.81 -0.49 -5.45
N THR A 254 -18.63 -0.84 -4.94
CA THR A 254 -18.46 -1.95 -4.00
C THR A 254 -17.95 -1.40 -2.68
N ILE A 255 -18.58 -1.78 -1.59
CA ILE A 255 -18.17 -1.43 -0.25
C ILE A 255 -17.40 -2.62 0.35
N GLU A 256 -16.18 -2.37 0.74
CA GLU A 256 -15.31 -3.32 1.42
C GLU A 256 -15.45 -3.18 2.93
N VAL A 257 -15.71 -4.28 3.59
CA VAL A 257 -15.91 -4.34 5.04
C VAL A 257 -14.87 -5.28 5.62
N ILE A 258 -14.02 -4.74 6.49
CA ILE A 258 -13.04 -5.54 7.24
C ILE A 258 -13.81 -6.45 8.20
N GLU A 259 -13.40 -7.70 8.28
CA GLU A 259 -14.03 -8.72 9.10
C GLU A 259 -14.26 -8.31 10.56
N ALA A 260 -13.29 -7.69 11.21
CA ALA A 260 -13.41 -7.22 12.61
C ALA A 260 -14.58 -6.23 12.83
N ALA A 261 -15.02 -5.54 11.77
CA ALA A 261 -16.13 -4.61 11.80
C ALA A 261 -17.49 -5.29 11.90
N SER A 262 -17.60 -6.51 11.39
CA SER A 262 -18.84 -7.29 11.34
C SER A 262 -19.23 -7.90 12.70
N LEU A 263 -18.32 -7.91 13.69
CA LEU A 263 -18.48 -8.61 14.96
C LEU A 263 -19.31 -7.85 16.03
N GLN A 264 -19.46 -6.52 15.89
CA GLN A 264 -20.20 -5.68 16.86
C GLN A 264 -21.55 -5.26 16.28
N ASP A 265 -22.61 -5.22 17.12
CA ASP A 265 -23.98 -4.84 16.75
C ASP A 265 -24.49 -5.55 15.48
N ARG A 266 -24.38 -6.87 15.47
CA ARG A 266 -24.63 -7.75 14.31
C ARG A 266 -25.96 -7.52 13.60
N GLU A 267 -27.03 -7.18 14.33
CA GLU A 267 -28.35 -6.97 13.72
C GLU A 267 -28.36 -5.68 12.89
N LEU A 268 -27.81 -4.59 13.43
CA LEU A 268 -27.74 -3.30 12.74
C LEU A 268 -26.81 -3.38 11.52
N VAL A 269 -25.64 -3.99 11.67
CA VAL A 269 -24.70 -4.22 10.55
C VAL A 269 -25.40 -5.01 9.44
N ARG A 270 -26.09 -6.11 9.79
CA ARG A 270 -26.82 -6.91 8.80
C ARG A 270 -27.92 -6.11 8.11
N GLU A 271 -28.67 -5.27 8.83
CA GLU A 271 -29.69 -4.41 8.25
C GLU A 271 -29.08 -3.46 7.23
N VAL A 272 -28.03 -2.70 7.61
CA VAL A 272 -27.36 -1.74 6.74
C VAL A 272 -26.82 -2.40 5.49
N LEU A 273 -26.07 -3.50 5.64
CA LEU A 273 -25.49 -4.23 4.50
C LEU A 273 -26.61 -4.82 3.59
N THR A 274 -27.68 -5.35 4.16
CA THR A 274 -28.80 -5.88 3.36
C THR A 274 -29.46 -4.76 2.57
N ARG A 275 -29.70 -3.60 3.14
CA ARG A 275 -30.27 -2.44 2.42
C ARG A 275 -29.36 -1.96 1.29
N LEU A 276 -28.05 -1.88 1.50
CA LEU A 276 -27.09 -1.55 0.44
C LEU A 276 -27.18 -2.54 -0.73
N ARG A 277 -27.25 -3.85 -0.43
CA ARG A 277 -27.43 -4.88 -1.46
C ARG A 277 -28.74 -4.74 -2.24
N LEU A 278 -29.83 -4.39 -1.55
CA LEU A 278 -31.12 -4.14 -2.22
C LEU A 278 -31.10 -2.93 -3.17
N TYR A 279 -30.23 -1.96 -2.91
CA TYR A 279 -29.96 -0.86 -3.84
C TYR A 279 -29.01 -1.22 -4.98
N GLY A 280 -28.44 -2.43 -5.01
CA GLY A 280 -27.52 -2.87 -6.06
C GLY A 280 -26.04 -2.70 -5.73
N VAL A 281 -25.68 -2.11 -4.59
CA VAL A 281 -24.29 -1.92 -4.18
C VAL A 281 -23.59 -3.26 -3.99
N GLY A 282 -22.37 -3.41 -4.51
CA GLY A 282 -21.49 -4.54 -4.22
C GLY A 282 -21.05 -4.55 -2.76
N LEU A 283 -20.96 -5.72 -2.15
CA LEU A 283 -20.38 -5.86 -0.80
C LEU A 283 -19.26 -6.89 -0.84
N SER A 284 -18.09 -6.50 -0.41
CA SER A 284 -16.91 -7.35 -0.32
C SER A 284 -16.48 -7.54 1.13
N LEU A 285 -16.20 -8.78 1.51
CA LEU A 285 -15.56 -9.08 2.79
C LEU A 285 -14.04 -9.03 2.58
N ASP A 286 -13.39 -8.12 3.29
CA ASP A 286 -11.96 -7.85 3.14
C ASP A 286 -11.10 -8.57 4.20
N ASP A 287 -9.79 -8.74 3.90
CA ASP A 287 -8.77 -9.37 4.75
C ASP A 287 -9.06 -10.84 5.14
N PHE A 288 -9.75 -11.60 4.28
CA PHE A 288 -10.11 -12.98 4.61
C PHE A 288 -8.86 -13.89 4.69
N GLY A 289 -8.73 -14.56 5.84
CA GLY A 289 -7.63 -15.49 6.09
C GLY A 289 -6.59 -15.00 7.11
N THR A 290 -6.72 -13.77 7.63
CA THR A 290 -5.79 -13.22 8.64
C THR A 290 -6.04 -13.72 10.07
N GLY A 291 -7.02 -14.62 10.27
CA GLY A 291 -7.19 -15.38 11.51
C GLY A 291 -8.40 -15.01 12.38
N TYR A 292 -9.18 -14.01 11.99
CA TYR A 292 -10.40 -13.61 12.70
C TYR A 292 -11.68 -14.04 11.97
N SER A 293 -11.57 -14.63 10.77
CA SER A 293 -12.68 -14.96 9.88
C SER A 293 -13.60 -16.04 10.42
N SER A 294 -14.84 -15.67 10.74
CA SER A 294 -15.88 -16.62 11.04
C SER A 294 -16.65 -17.01 9.77
N LEU A 295 -16.49 -18.23 9.29
CA LEU A 295 -17.33 -18.80 8.23
C LEU A 295 -18.82 -18.59 8.50
N THR A 296 -19.21 -18.44 9.76
CA THR A 296 -20.58 -18.14 10.18
C THR A 296 -21.05 -16.78 9.68
N GLU A 297 -20.16 -15.79 9.59
CA GLU A 297 -20.52 -14.44 9.16
C GLU A 297 -20.64 -14.35 7.64
N LEU A 298 -19.75 -15.05 6.94
CA LEU A 298 -19.85 -15.21 5.49
C LEU A 298 -21.22 -15.77 5.06
N CYS A 299 -21.79 -16.71 5.86
CA CYS A 299 -23.11 -17.26 5.60
C CYS A 299 -24.28 -16.35 6.03
N ARG A 300 -24.05 -15.37 6.91
CA ARG A 300 -25.14 -14.56 7.49
C ARG A 300 -25.28 -13.17 6.91
N LEU A 301 -24.19 -12.63 6.37
CA LEU A 301 -24.14 -11.31 5.77
C LEU A 301 -24.23 -11.41 4.25
N PRO A 302 -24.85 -10.43 3.58
CA PRO A 302 -25.17 -10.50 2.16
C PRO A 302 -23.96 -10.10 1.27
N PHE A 303 -22.79 -10.67 1.54
CA PHE A 303 -21.62 -10.43 0.72
C PHE A 303 -21.77 -10.98 -0.70
N SER A 304 -21.31 -10.24 -1.68
CA SER A 304 -21.25 -10.62 -3.08
C SER A 304 -19.84 -10.99 -3.53
N GLU A 305 -18.84 -10.62 -2.73
CA GLU A 305 -17.43 -10.87 -3.00
C GLU A 305 -16.68 -11.13 -1.69
N LEU A 306 -15.59 -11.88 -1.79
CA LEU A 306 -14.65 -12.16 -0.72
C LEU A 306 -13.25 -11.88 -1.24
N LYS A 307 -12.46 -11.07 -0.53
CA LYS A 307 -11.07 -10.77 -0.86
C LYS A 307 -10.16 -11.63 -0.02
N ILE A 308 -9.32 -12.45 -0.69
CA ILE A 308 -8.30 -13.26 -0.02
C ILE A 308 -7.09 -12.37 0.22
N ASP A 309 -6.70 -12.24 1.48
CA ASP A 309 -5.58 -11.40 1.90
C ASP A 309 -4.25 -11.83 1.26
N ARG A 310 -3.43 -10.85 0.97
CA ARG A 310 -2.12 -11.00 0.34
C ARG A 310 -1.19 -11.98 1.05
N THR A 311 -1.32 -12.17 2.36
CA THR A 311 -0.44 -13.06 3.13
C THR A 311 -0.62 -14.52 2.70
N LEU A 312 -1.84 -14.93 2.38
CA LEU A 312 -2.11 -16.25 1.84
C LEU A 312 -1.65 -16.37 0.38
N ILE A 313 -1.85 -15.32 -0.42
CA ILE A 313 -1.50 -15.32 -1.85
C ILE A 313 0.02 -15.33 -2.06
N HIS A 314 0.76 -14.58 -1.25
CA HIS A 314 2.22 -14.52 -1.29
C HIS A 314 2.86 -15.92 -1.13
N ASP A 315 2.31 -16.76 -0.28
CA ASP A 315 2.84 -18.08 0.04
C ASP A 315 2.45 -19.18 -0.98
N VAL A 316 1.51 -18.89 -1.89
CA VAL A 316 0.99 -19.86 -2.87
C VAL A 316 2.08 -20.49 -3.75
N PRO A 317 3.07 -19.74 -4.29
CA PRO A 317 4.09 -20.34 -5.15
C PRO A 317 5.00 -21.36 -4.44
N ASP A 318 5.23 -21.16 -3.14
CA ASP A 318 6.27 -21.86 -2.40
C ASP A 318 5.72 -22.92 -1.43
N LEU A 319 4.49 -22.75 -0.95
CA LEU A 319 3.89 -23.61 0.07
C LEU A 319 2.64 -24.34 -0.44
N ARG A 320 2.76 -25.67 -0.60
CA ARG A 320 1.62 -26.51 -0.99
C ARG A 320 0.40 -26.38 -0.07
N GLN A 321 0.61 -26.10 1.23
CA GLN A 321 -0.48 -25.85 2.16
C GLN A 321 -1.23 -24.56 1.84
N ALA A 322 -0.51 -23.50 1.48
CA ALA A 322 -1.13 -22.23 1.09
C ALA A 322 -1.99 -22.40 -0.15
N SER A 323 -1.47 -23.04 -1.20
CA SER A 323 -2.26 -23.32 -2.42
C SER A 323 -3.50 -24.19 -2.12
N THR A 324 -3.39 -25.16 -1.22
CA THR A 324 -4.55 -26.00 -0.82
C THR A 324 -5.60 -25.15 -0.08
N ILE A 325 -5.19 -24.26 0.82
CA ILE A 325 -6.10 -23.38 1.58
C ILE A 325 -6.80 -22.40 0.63
N VAL A 326 -6.04 -21.74 -0.25
CA VAL A 326 -6.60 -20.78 -1.20
C VAL A 326 -7.61 -21.44 -2.14
N ALA A 327 -7.30 -22.62 -2.70
CA ALA A 327 -8.23 -23.37 -3.54
C ALA A 327 -9.51 -23.75 -2.77
N ALA A 328 -9.39 -24.19 -1.51
CA ALA A 328 -10.53 -24.52 -0.67
C ALA A 328 -11.41 -23.28 -0.35
N ILE A 329 -10.80 -22.09 -0.15
CA ILE A 329 -11.53 -20.83 0.06
C ILE A 329 -12.31 -20.47 -1.20
N ILE A 330 -11.69 -20.55 -2.38
CA ILE A 330 -12.34 -20.26 -3.66
C ILE A 330 -13.55 -21.20 -3.86
N GLU A 331 -13.38 -22.49 -3.67
CA GLU A 331 -14.47 -23.46 -3.81
C GLU A 331 -15.60 -23.19 -2.81
N LEU A 332 -15.28 -22.90 -1.56
CA LEU A 332 -16.26 -22.56 -0.53
C LEU A 332 -17.07 -21.32 -0.90
N ALA A 333 -16.40 -20.24 -1.30
CA ALA A 333 -17.07 -19.00 -1.71
C ALA A 333 -18.02 -19.22 -2.89
N HIS A 334 -17.58 -19.97 -3.90
CA HIS A 334 -18.44 -20.32 -5.05
C HIS A 334 -19.67 -21.14 -4.65
N ARG A 335 -19.54 -22.09 -3.72
CA ARG A 335 -20.69 -22.84 -3.18
C ARG A 335 -21.69 -21.95 -2.44
N LEU A 336 -21.24 -20.81 -1.93
CA LEU A 336 -22.07 -19.78 -1.31
C LEU A 336 -22.56 -18.72 -2.31
N SER A 337 -22.24 -18.86 -3.61
CA SER A 337 -22.51 -17.87 -4.66
C SER A 337 -21.86 -16.52 -4.41
N ILE A 338 -20.67 -16.53 -3.82
CA ILE A 338 -19.82 -15.37 -3.53
C ILE A 338 -18.63 -15.42 -4.49
N ARG A 339 -18.34 -14.31 -5.16
CA ARG A 339 -17.14 -14.19 -6.01
C ARG A 339 -15.89 -14.03 -5.13
N VAL A 340 -14.74 -14.36 -5.71
CA VAL A 340 -13.46 -14.25 -5.02
C VAL A 340 -12.53 -13.30 -5.74
N CYS A 341 -11.96 -12.35 -5.01
CA CYS A 341 -10.85 -11.52 -5.43
C CYS A 341 -9.58 -11.92 -4.67
N ALA A 342 -8.50 -12.21 -5.37
CA ALA A 342 -7.20 -12.45 -4.73
C ALA A 342 -6.38 -11.16 -4.72
N GLU A 343 -5.91 -10.78 -3.53
CA GLU A 343 -5.12 -9.57 -3.32
C GLU A 343 -3.62 -9.84 -3.26
N GLY A 344 -2.85 -8.80 -3.57
CA GLY A 344 -1.39 -8.87 -3.46
C GLY A 344 -0.76 -9.88 -4.41
N VAL A 345 -1.32 -10.06 -5.60
CA VAL A 345 -0.70 -10.91 -6.63
C VAL A 345 0.57 -10.24 -7.14
N GLU A 346 1.73 -10.84 -6.83
CA GLU A 346 3.05 -10.29 -7.15
C GLU A 346 3.79 -11.07 -8.22
N THR A 347 3.43 -12.35 -8.45
CA THR A 347 4.14 -13.25 -9.37
C THR A 347 3.21 -13.89 -10.38
N GLU A 348 3.75 -14.21 -11.57
CA GLU A 348 3.03 -14.96 -12.59
C GLU A 348 2.61 -16.35 -12.09
N GLN A 349 3.44 -17.00 -11.28
CA GLN A 349 3.13 -18.31 -10.72
C GLN A 349 1.89 -18.28 -9.84
N ALA A 350 1.76 -17.27 -8.97
CA ALA A 350 0.56 -17.07 -8.17
C ALA A 350 -0.66 -16.80 -9.06
N PHE A 351 -0.50 -15.97 -10.08
CA PHE A 351 -1.59 -15.66 -11.02
C PHE A 351 -2.07 -16.89 -11.81
N GLU A 352 -1.15 -17.69 -12.37
CA GLU A 352 -1.51 -18.93 -13.08
C GLU A 352 -2.24 -19.91 -12.15
N PHE A 353 -1.75 -20.10 -10.91
CA PHE A 353 -2.45 -20.90 -9.93
C PHE A 353 -3.87 -20.40 -9.66
N LEU A 354 -4.06 -19.09 -9.48
CA LEU A 354 -5.37 -18.50 -9.23
C LEU A 354 -6.34 -18.68 -10.40
N LYS A 355 -5.83 -18.59 -11.63
CA LYS A 355 -6.59 -18.91 -12.86
C LYS A 355 -7.08 -20.34 -12.86
N ASP A 356 -6.18 -21.28 -12.57
CA ASP A 356 -6.48 -22.71 -12.53
C ASP A 356 -7.43 -23.07 -11.39
N ALA A 357 -7.29 -22.42 -10.24
CA ALA A 357 -8.18 -22.56 -9.10
C ALA A 357 -9.57 -21.94 -9.32
N GLY A 358 -9.76 -21.20 -10.42
CA GLY A 358 -11.04 -20.59 -10.77
C GLY A 358 -11.34 -19.28 -10.05
N CYS A 359 -10.32 -18.55 -9.58
CA CYS A 359 -10.51 -17.22 -8.98
C CYS A 359 -11.20 -16.27 -9.97
N ASP A 360 -12.16 -15.46 -9.47
CA ASP A 360 -12.98 -14.58 -10.32
C ASP A 360 -12.27 -13.28 -10.67
N SER A 361 -11.51 -12.71 -9.72
CA SER A 361 -10.79 -11.45 -9.89
C SER A 361 -9.47 -11.43 -9.11
N VAL A 362 -8.57 -10.57 -9.54
CA VAL A 362 -7.21 -10.44 -9.00
C VAL A 362 -6.80 -8.97 -8.92
N GLN A 363 -5.99 -8.66 -7.92
CA GLN A 363 -5.40 -7.35 -7.69
C GLN A 363 -3.97 -7.52 -7.17
N GLY A 364 -3.03 -6.73 -7.64
CA GLY A 364 -1.66 -6.80 -7.14
C GLY A 364 -0.65 -6.05 -8.01
N VAL A 365 0.58 -5.96 -7.51
CA VAL A 365 1.66 -5.23 -8.17
C VAL A 365 2.13 -5.89 -9.47
N LEU A 366 1.82 -7.18 -9.66
CA LEU A 366 2.02 -7.85 -10.94
C LEU A 366 1.34 -7.08 -12.08
N PHE A 367 0.15 -6.53 -11.83
CA PHE A 367 -0.64 -5.80 -12.81
C PHE A 367 -0.34 -4.31 -12.77
N ALA A 368 -0.50 -3.69 -11.60
CA ALA A 368 -0.15 -2.30 -11.38
C ALA A 368 -0.16 -1.90 -9.90
N MET A 369 0.62 -0.90 -9.56
CA MET A 369 0.55 -0.19 -8.29
C MET A 369 -0.64 0.77 -8.25
N PRO A 370 -1.14 1.17 -7.05
CA PRO A 370 -2.10 2.25 -6.93
C PRO A 370 -1.60 3.54 -7.61
N MET A 371 -2.40 4.11 -8.51
CA MET A 371 -2.01 5.22 -9.37
C MET A 371 -3.06 6.34 -9.41
N PRO A 372 -2.70 7.56 -9.85
CA PRO A 372 -3.67 8.61 -10.14
C PRO A 372 -4.69 8.18 -11.19
N VAL A 373 -5.90 8.72 -11.11
CA VAL A 373 -7.02 8.37 -12.01
C VAL A 373 -6.69 8.49 -13.49
N ALA A 374 -5.94 9.53 -13.88
CA ALA A 374 -5.55 9.74 -15.29
C ALA A 374 -4.69 8.59 -15.86
N ASP A 375 -3.86 7.98 -15.02
CA ASP A 375 -3.03 6.85 -15.39
C ASP A 375 -3.87 5.56 -15.49
N LEU A 376 -4.80 5.36 -14.54
CA LEU A 376 -5.73 4.24 -14.59
C LEU A 376 -6.62 4.30 -15.86
N GLU A 377 -7.17 5.47 -16.20
CA GLU A 377 -7.98 5.65 -17.39
C GLU A 377 -7.20 5.36 -18.67
N ARG A 378 -5.93 5.77 -18.72
CA ARG A 378 -5.03 5.45 -19.83
C ARG A 378 -4.82 3.95 -19.95
N LEU A 379 -4.59 3.29 -18.81
CA LEU A 379 -4.42 1.84 -18.74
C LEU A 379 -5.70 1.11 -19.19
N ALA A 380 -6.86 1.52 -18.71
CA ALA A 380 -8.15 0.94 -19.10
C ALA A 380 -8.45 1.04 -20.60
N ARG A 381 -8.09 2.20 -21.22
CA ARG A 381 -8.29 2.44 -22.67
C ARG A 381 -7.30 1.65 -23.54
N SER A 382 -6.11 1.36 -23.04
CA SER A 382 -5.10 0.59 -23.78
C SER A 382 -5.45 -0.90 -23.93
N ARG A 383 -6.48 -1.39 -23.20
CA ARG A 383 -6.90 -2.79 -23.14
C ARG A 383 -5.71 -3.75 -23.05
N PRO A 384 -4.85 -3.63 -22.03
CA PRO A 384 -3.85 -4.64 -21.84
C PRO A 384 -4.57 -5.94 -21.51
N GLU A 385 -4.44 -6.95 -22.36
CA GLU A 385 -4.75 -8.32 -21.97
C GLU A 385 -3.88 -8.65 -20.76
N ALA A 386 -4.42 -9.30 -19.74
CA ALA A 386 -3.64 -9.70 -18.58
C ALA A 386 -2.41 -10.57 -18.99
N ALA A 387 -2.47 -11.24 -20.12
CA ALA A 387 -1.35 -11.93 -20.74
C ALA A 387 -0.19 -11.01 -21.18
N ALA A 388 -0.41 -9.71 -21.37
CA ALA A 388 0.65 -8.77 -21.76
C ALA A 388 1.54 -8.34 -20.61
N PHE A 389 1.11 -8.57 -19.36
CA PHE A 389 1.93 -8.27 -18.17
C PHE A 389 3.05 -9.30 -17.97
N ALA A 390 2.85 -10.53 -18.45
CA ALA A 390 3.84 -11.61 -18.41
C ALA A 390 5.07 -11.38 -19.33
N ALA A 391 4.99 -10.46 -20.30
CA ALA A 391 6.05 -10.24 -21.27
C ALA A 391 6.95 -9.02 -20.98
N ALA A 392 6.70 -8.26 -19.91
CA ALA A 392 7.37 -7.00 -19.60
C ALA A 392 8.28 -7.06 -18.35
N GLY A 393 8.48 -8.26 -17.77
CA GLY A 393 9.32 -8.54 -16.60
C GLY A 393 10.78 -8.87 -16.94
#